data_ff82b54a003e9d1a09f279ee6b125f2b
#
_entry.id   ff82b54a003e9d1a09f279ee6b125f2b
#
_cell.length_a   1.000
_cell.length_b   1.000
_cell.length_c   1.000
_cell.angle_alpha   90.00
_cell.angle_beta   90.00
_cell.angle_gamma   90.00
#
_symmetry.space_group_name_H-M   'P 1'
#
loop_
_entity.id
_entity.type
_entity.pdbx_description
1 polymer ?
#
loop_
_entity_poly.entity_id
_entity_poly.type
_entity_poly.pdbx_seq_one_letter_code
_entity_poly.pdbx_strand_id
1 'polypeptide(L)'
;MIQEYQLRVLPEVAANEQRLKEYLIHEKGLNAREITAARILKRSIDARQRTIYINLNVRAYLNEMPKEDEYQHTLYNNVEGKPQVVVVGAGPGGLFAALRLIELGLRPVIVERGKDVRERKKDLAQISRQQLVNPESNYSFGEGGAGAYSDGKLYTRSKKRGNVDKILNVFCQHGASTSLLVDAHPHIGTDKLPRVIENMRNTIIQCGGEVHFETRMDALLIEKDEIKGIETNTGKTFLGPVILATGHSARDVYRWLAANNVEIEAKGIAVGVRLEHPATLIDQIQYHNRNGRGKYLPAAEYSFVNQVDGRGVYSFCMCPGGFVVPAASGPEQIVVNGMSPSNRGSRWSNSGMVVELRPEDIEQFTIDNLQFTISMQHDSAANCQLPTVNSQLSMMYFQEYLERLCWQQGNMKQTAPAQRMADFTKKKLSYDLPETSYAPGLVSSPLHFWMPSFIAERLSKGFQLFGKYSRGFLTNEATMIGVETRTSAPVRITRDKETLQHVRVKGLFPCGEGAGYAGGIVSAGIDGERCAEAAKAFFD
;
A
#
# COMPACT_ATOMS: atom_id res chain seq x y z
N MET A 1 26.85 -32.89 4.17
CA MET A 1 26.58 -32.36 5.56
C MET A 1 26.20 -30.91 5.48
N ILE A 2 25.17 -30.49 6.23
CA ILE A 2 24.67 -29.10 6.27
C ILE A 2 25.06 -28.45 7.59
N GLN A 3 25.54 -27.20 7.54
CA GLN A 3 25.84 -26.39 8.72
C GLN A 3 25.26 -25.01 8.57
N GLU A 4 24.72 -24.46 9.66
CA GLU A 4 24.11 -23.11 9.67
C GLU A 4 24.92 -22.14 10.54
N TYR A 5 25.08 -20.91 10.04
CA TYR A 5 25.86 -19.87 10.68
C TYR A 5 25.10 -18.57 10.76
N GLN A 6 25.19 -17.92 11.92
CA GLN A 6 24.83 -16.51 12.07
C GLN A 6 26.08 -15.66 11.90
N LEU A 7 26.05 -14.76 10.92
CA LEU A 7 27.20 -13.95 10.54
C LEU A 7 26.83 -12.46 10.64
N ARG A 8 27.83 -11.65 10.96
CA ARG A 8 27.78 -10.20 10.86
C ARG A 8 28.97 -9.75 10.03
N VAL A 9 28.70 -9.41 8.77
CA VAL A 9 29.74 -9.18 7.75
C VAL A 9 29.62 -7.79 7.14
N LEU A 10 30.69 -7.34 6.45
CA LEU A 10 30.64 -6.12 5.67
C LEU A 10 29.73 -6.28 4.43
N PRO A 11 29.12 -5.18 3.92
CA PRO A 11 28.21 -5.25 2.77
C PRO A 11 28.79 -5.93 1.54
N GLU A 12 30.08 -5.75 1.28
CA GLU A 12 30.80 -6.36 0.16
C GLU A 12 30.92 -7.88 0.25
N VAL A 13 30.99 -8.43 1.46
CA VAL A 13 30.99 -9.89 1.69
C VAL A 13 29.60 -10.46 1.45
N ALA A 14 28.56 -9.78 1.95
CA ALA A 14 27.16 -10.19 1.80
C ALA A 14 26.64 -10.12 0.35
N ALA A 15 27.25 -9.29 -0.49
CA ALA A 15 26.82 -9.05 -1.88
C ALA A 15 27.39 -10.07 -2.88
N ASN A 16 28.31 -10.92 -2.49
CA ASN A 16 29.02 -11.83 -3.38
C ASN A 16 29.18 -13.22 -2.75
N GLU A 17 28.62 -14.24 -3.40
CA GLU A 17 28.67 -15.63 -2.90
C GLU A 17 30.11 -16.14 -2.72
N GLN A 18 31.02 -15.80 -3.62
CA GLN A 18 32.42 -16.22 -3.52
C GLN A 18 33.07 -15.61 -2.28
N ARG A 19 32.90 -14.32 -2.03
CA ARG A 19 33.42 -13.66 -0.82
C ARG A 19 32.78 -14.22 0.46
N LEU A 20 31.52 -14.60 0.41
CA LEU A 20 30.84 -15.25 1.52
C LEU A 20 31.46 -16.65 1.80
N LYS A 21 31.76 -17.44 0.77
CA LYS A 21 32.47 -18.73 0.91
C LYS A 21 33.87 -18.52 1.48
N GLU A 22 34.64 -17.55 0.96
CA GLU A 22 35.94 -17.17 1.49
C GLU A 22 35.88 -16.80 2.98
N TYR A 23 34.90 -16.01 3.36
CA TYR A 23 34.67 -15.66 4.76
C TYR A 23 34.37 -16.88 5.64
N LEU A 24 33.54 -17.83 5.17
CA LEU A 24 33.24 -19.06 5.87
C LEU A 24 34.51 -19.94 6.02
N ILE A 25 35.37 -19.98 5.03
CA ILE A 25 36.66 -20.72 5.07
C ILE A 25 37.58 -20.10 6.13
N HIS A 26 37.81 -18.78 6.06
CA HIS A 26 38.78 -18.11 6.92
C HIS A 26 38.31 -17.94 8.36
N GLU A 27 37.05 -17.49 8.54
CA GLU A 27 36.53 -17.11 9.87
C GLU A 27 35.81 -18.26 10.60
N LYS A 28 35.35 -19.29 9.87
CA LYS A 28 34.65 -20.43 10.45
C LYS A 28 35.44 -21.75 10.31
N GLY A 29 36.63 -21.69 9.68
CA GLY A 29 37.52 -22.84 9.56
C GLY A 29 36.99 -23.94 8.66
N LEU A 30 36.12 -23.63 7.70
CA LEU A 30 35.60 -24.63 6.78
C LEU A 30 36.64 -24.99 5.71
N ASN A 31 36.62 -26.26 5.30
CA ASN A 31 37.49 -26.72 4.24
C ASN A 31 37.01 -26.23 2.87
N ALA A 32 37.85 -25.46 2.16
CA ALA A 32 37.55 -24.91 0.85
C ALA A 32 37.11 -25.97 -0.19
N ARG A 33 37.65 -27.20 -0.09
CA ARG A 33 37.32 -28.31 -1.01
C ARG A 33 35.95 -28.94 -0.74
N GLU A 34 35.40 -28.73 0.45
CA GLU A 34 34.14 -29.35 0.89
C GLU A 34 32.93 -28.43 0.69
N ILE A 35 33.11 -27.09 0.67
CA ILE A 35 32.02 -26.16 0.48
C ILE A 35 31.55 -26.17 -0.98
N THR A 36 30.41 -26.79 -1.22
CA THR A 36 29.78 -26.84 -2.55
C THR A 36 28.89 -25.64 -2.81
N ALA A 37 28.11 -25.20 -1.79
CA ALA A 37 27.23 -24.05 -1.88
C ALA A 37 27.09 -23.34 -0.52
N ALA A 38 26.76 -22.04 -0.58
CA ALA A 38 26.39 -21.25 0.59
C ALA A 38 25.07 -20.48 0.29
N ARG A 39 23.99 -20.88 0.97
CA ARG A 39 22.66 -20.26 0.78
C ARG A 39 22.37 -19.32 1.92
N ILE A 40 22.02 -18.06 1.59
CA ILE A 40 21.55 -17.09 2.57
C ILE A 40 20.08 -17.42 2.87
N LEU A 41 19.76 -17.66 4.14
CA LEU A 41 18.42 -17.94 4.64
C LEU A 41 17.74 -16.67 5.17
N LYS A 42 18.53 -15.70 5.64
CA LYS A 42 18.03 -14.43 6.18
C LYS A 42 19.07 -13.34 6.04
N ARG A 43 18.61 -12.14 5.69
CA ARG A 43 19.48 -10.97 5.50
C ARG A 43 18.82 -9.72 6.10
N SER A 44 19.59 -8.95 6.88
CA SER A 44 19.16 -7.63 7.35
C SER A 44 20.35 -6.67 7.46
N ILE A 45 20.07 -5.37 7.31
CA ILE A 45 21.08 -4.31 7.39
C ILE A 45 21.12 -3.78 8.82
N ASP A 46 22.30 -3.68 9.39
CA ASP A 46 22.56 -3.01 10.67
C ASP A 46 23.31 -1.68 10.42
N ALA A 47 22.54 -0.60 10.33
CA ALA A 47 23.03 0.76 10.08
C ALA A 47 23.01 1.65 11.35
N ARG A 48 22.98 1.07 12.55
CA ARG A 48 22.92 1.82 13.81
C ARG A 48 24.25 2.52 14.16
N GLN A 49 25.34 2.07 13.57
CA GLN A 49 26.68 2.59 13.81
C GLN A 49 27.30 3.11 12.51
N ARG A 50 28.43 3.83 12.64
CA ARG A 50 29.13 4.40 11.49
C ARG A 50 29.62 3.32 10.50
N THR A 51 30.04 2.15 10.99
CA THR A 51 30.33 0.99 10.15
C THR A 51 29.05 0.20 9.96
N ILE A 52 28.61 0.07 8.71
CA ILE A 52 27.42 -0.68 8.33
C ILE A 52 27.75 -2.16 8.23
N TYR A 53 26.94 -3.00 8.83
CA TYR A 53 27.06 -4.45 8.75
C TYR A 53 25.79 -5.06 8.16
N ILE A 54 25.96 -6.25 7.57
CA ILE A 54 24.87 -7.11 7.14
C ILE A 54 24.84 -8.32 8.07
N ASN A 55 23.70 -8.52 8.73
CA ASN A 55 23.45 -9.74 9.49
C ASN A 55 22.85 -10.79 8.55
N LEU A 56 23.46 -11.97 8.54
CA LEU A 56 23.08 -13.10 7.70
C LEU A 56 22.83 -14.34 8.55
N ASN A 57 21.81 -15.14 8.18
CA ASN A 57 21.76 -16.55 8.49
C ASN A 57 22.15 -17.27 7.21
N VAL A 58 23.19 -18.11 7.26
CA VAL A 58 23.74 -18.79 6.09
C VAL A 58 23.74 -20.29 6.34
N ARG A 59 23.30 -21.07 5.34
CA ARG A 59 23.41 -22.51 5.30
C ARG A 59 24.52 -22.88 4.34
N ALA A 60 25.58 -23.53 4.86
CA ALA A 60 26.69 -24.08 4.09
C ALA A 60 26.43 -25.56 3.77
N TYR A 61 26.60 -25.94 2.53
CA TYR A 61 26.51 -27.33 2.06
C TYR A 61 27.92 -27.85 1.86
N LEU A 62 28.24 -28.94 2.57
CA LEU A 62 29.56 -29.56 2.55
C LEU A 62 29.49 -30.95 1.90
N ASN A 63 30.18 -31.11 0.78
CA ASN A 63 30.16 -32.33 -0.04
C ASN A 63 28.78 -32.77 -0.54
N GLU A 64 27.84 -31.85 -0.61
CA GLU A 64 26.51 -32.07 -1.16
C GLU A 64 25.95 -30.79 -1.79
N MET A 65 25.06 -30.93 -2.76
CA MET A 65 24.35 -29.80 -3.38
C MET A 65 23.01 -29.58 -2.68
N PRO A 66 22.49 -28.33 -2.68
CA PRO A 66 21.13 -28.07 -2.23
C PRO A 66 20.11 -28.95 -2.98
N LYS A 67 19.28 -29.67 -2.23
CA LYS A 67 18.23 -30.56 -2.79
C LYS A 67 16.84 -29.91 -2.72
N GLU A 68 16.72 -28.90 -1.89
CA GLU A 68 15.43 -28.21 -1.65
C GLU A 68 15.19 -27.17 -2.73
N ASP A 69 13.94 -27.03 -3.16
CA ASP A 69 13.51 -25.92 -3.98
C ASP A 69 13.76 -24.59 -3.26
N GLU A 70 13.94 -23.52 -4.04
CA GLU A 70 14.15 -22.18 -3.46
C GLU A 70 12.92 -21.63 -2.77
N TYR A 71 11.71 -22.12 -3.15
CA TYR A 71 10.42 -21.75 -2.56
C TYR A 71 9.46 -22.94 -2.53
N GLN A 72 8.44 -22.85 -1.68
CA GLN A 72 7.40 -23.88 -1.56
C GLN A 72 6.34 -23.69 -2.63
N HIS A 73 6.03 -24.75 -3.37
CA HIS A 73 4.99 -24.77 -4.38
C HIS A 73 3.61 -25.00 -3.76
N THR A 74 2.63 -24.24 -4.22
CA THR A 74 1.20 -24.48 -3.96
C THR A 74 0.59 -25.17 -5.17
N LEU A 75 -0.17 -26.23 -4.95
CA LEU A 75 -0.87 -26.98 -5.99
C LEU A 75 -2.23 -26.35 -6.24
N TYR A 76 -2.53 -26.06 -7.49
CA TYR A 76 -3.81 -25.54 -7.95
C TYR A 76 -4.46 -26.54 -8.92
N ASN A 77 -5.60 -27.10 -8.48
CA ASN A 77 -6.33 -28.08 -9.29
C ASN A 77 -7.42 -27.39 -10.15
N ASN A 78 -7.88 -28.08 -11.19
CA ASN A 78 -8.99 -27.59 -12.00
C ASN A 78 -10.29 -27.56 -11.17
N VAL A 79 -10.99 -26.42 -11.19
CA VAL A 79 -12.24 -26.16 -10.47
C VAL A 79 -13.41 -25.86 -11.41
N GLU A 80 -13.29 -26.17 -12.69
CA GLU A 80 -14.40 -26.06 -13.64
C GLU A 80 -15.60 -26.91 -13.17
N GLY A 81 -16.81 -26.32 -13.20
CA GLY A 81 -18.02 -26.98 -12.71
C GLY A 81 -18.15 -27.10 -11.18
N LYS A 82 -17.20 -26.62 -10.40
CA LYS A 82 -17.30 -26.58 -8.93
C LYS A 82 -18.18 -25.42 -8.44
N PRO A 83 -18.66 -25.45 -7.18
CA PRO A 83 -19.44 -24.37 -6.61
C PRO A 83 -18.72 -23.01 -6.73
N GLN A 84 -19.47 -21.99 -7.11
CA GLN A 84 -18.97 -20.67 -7.44
C GLN A 84 -18.93 -19.75 -6.22
N VAL A 85 -17.86 -18.95 -6.10
CA VAL A 85 -17.75 -17.81 -5.19
C VAL A 85 -17.42 -16.56 -6.00
N VAL A 86 -18.18 -15.51 -5.81
CA VAL A 86 -17.95 -14.22 -6.47
C VAL A 86 -16.92 -13.42 -5.67
N VAL A 87 -15.90 -12.91 -6.33
CA VAL A 87 -14.85 -12.07 -5.72
C VAL A 87 -14.91 -10.68 -6.36
N VAL A 88 -15.24 -9.66 -5.58
CA VAL A 88 -15.33 -8.29 -6.06
C VAL A 88 -14.01 -7.57 -5.80
N GLY A 89 -13.28 -7.30 -6.88
CA GLY A 89 -11.97 -6.64 -6.89
C GLY A 89 -10.82 -7.61 -7.12
N ALA A 90 -9.94 -7.26 -8.07
CA ALA A 90 -8.73 -7.99 -8.43
C ALA A 90 -7.46 -7.41 -7.77
N GLY A 91 -7.59 -6.79 -6.61
CA GLY A 91 -6.47 -6.39 -5.75
C GLY A 91 -5.85 -7.58 -5.00
N PRO A 92 -4.84 -7.35 -4.13
CA PRO A 92 -4.18 -8.43 -3.39
C PRO A 92 -5.16 -9.32 -2.62
N GLY A 93 -6.15 -8.74 -1.93
CA GLY A 93 -7.17 -9.50 -1.22
C GLY A 93 -7.95 -10.44 -2.14
N GLY A 94 -8.43 -9.95 -3.28
CA GLY A 94 -9.21 -10.73 -4.23
C GLY A 94 -8.40 -11.80 -4.96
N LEU A 95 -7.18 -11.49 -5.40
CA LEU A 95 -6.32 -12.46 -6.09
C LEU A 95 -5.92 -13.63 -5.18
N PHE A 96 -5.51 -13.35 -3.93
CA PHE A 96 -5.19 -14.40 -2.96
C PHE A 96 -6.42 -15.18 -2.51
N ALA A 97 -7.59 -14.51 -2.38
CA ALA A 97 -8.86 -15.21 -2.14
C ALA A 97 -9.16 -16.18 -3.28
N ALA A 98 -9.04 -15.76 -4.53
CA ALA A 98 -9.30 -16.61 -5.69
C ALA A 98 -8.35 -17.81 -5.79
N LEU A 99 -7.05 -17.62 -5.59
CA LEU A 99 -6.08 -18.72 -5.56
C LEU A 99 -6.40 -19.69 -4.42
N ARG A 100 -6.77 -19.18 -3.23
CA ARG A 100 -7.13 -20.04 -2.11
C ARG A 100 -8.44 -20.80 -2.33
N LEU A 101 -9.44 -20.19 -2.98
CA LEU A 101 -10.66 -20.87 -3.38
C LEU A 101 -10.37 -22.07 -4.28
N ILE A 102 -9.44 -21.92 -5.25
CA ILE A 102 -8.99 -23.03 -6.12
C ILE A 102 -8.36 -24.16 -5.31
N GLU A 103 -7.48 -23.85 -4.34
CA GLU A 103 -6.92 -24.86 -3.42
C GLU A 103 -8.01 -25.62 -2.67
N LEU A 104 -9.10 -24.93 -2.32
CA LEU A 104 -10.25 -25.48 -1.57
C LEU A 104 -11.30 -26.18 -2.45
N GLY A 105 -11.08 -26.26 -3.76
CA GLY A 105 -11.98 -26.89 -4.72
C GLY A 105 -13.23 -26.08 -5.04
N LEU A 106 -13.16 -24.75 -4.92
CA LEU A 106 -14.21 -23.79 -5.28
C LEU A 106 -13.82 -22.97 -6.50
N ARG A 107 -14.78 -22.61 -7.33
CA ARG A 107 -14.56 -21.82 -8.53
C ARG A 107 -14.65 -20.32 -8.24
N PRO A 108 -13.56 -19.56 -8.31
CA PRO A 108 -13.61 -18.10 -8.18
C PRO A 108 -14.11 -17.45 -9.47
N VAL A 109 -14.99 -16.45 -9.33
CA VAL A 109 -15.38 -15.53 -10.40
C VAL A 109 -15.06 -14.12 -9.93
N ILE A 110 -13.99 -13.55 -10.48
CA ILE A 110 -13.53 -12.21 -10.13
C ILE A 110 -14.20 -11.19 -11.05
N VAL A 111 -14.75 -10.12 -10.47
CA VAL A 111 -15.15 -8.91 -11.19
C VAL A 111 -14.26 -7.75 -10.77
N GLU A 112 -13.67 -7.06 -11.75
CA GLU A 112 -12.79 -5.90 -11.54
C GLU A 112 -13.30 -4.72 -12.36
N ARG A 113 -13.50 -3.57 -11.69
CA ARG A 113 -14.05 -2.37 -12.33
C ARG A 113 -13.09 -1.76 -13.36
N GLY A 114 -11.80 -1.85 -13.13
CA GLY A 114 -10.78 -1.33 -14.01
C GLY A 114 -10.26 -2.34 -15.02
N LYS A 115 -9.18 -1.96 -15.68
CA LYS A 115 -8.54 -2.75 -16.72
C LYS A 115 -7.47 -3.70 -16.17
N ASP A 116 -7.02 -4.65 -16.99
CA ASP A 116 -5.85 -5.46 -16.67
C ASP A 116 -4.58 -4.61 -16.51
N VAL A 117 -3.54 -5.17 -15.91
CA VAL A 117 -2.32 -4.41 -15.57
C VAL A 117 -1.62 -3.78 -16.77
N ARG A 118 -1.77 -4.30 -18.00
CA ARG A 118 -1.12 -3.73 -19.18
C ARG A 118 -1.90 -2.53 -19.72
N GLU A 119 -3.21 -2.69 -19.90
CA GLU A 119 -4.08 -1.62 -20.39
C GLU A 119 -4.20 -0.47 -19.38
N ARG A 120 -4.23 -0.79 -18.09
CA ARG A 120 -4.22 0.19 -17.00
C ARG A 120 -3.03 1.16 -17.06
N LYS A 121 -1.86 0.72 -17.55
CA LYS A 121 -0.69 1.61 -17.73
C LYS A 121 -0.98 2.81 -18.62
N LYS A 122 -1.86 2.66 -19.61
CA LYS A 122 -2.24 3.75 -20.52
C LYS A 122 -3.03 4.81 -19.77
N ASP A 123 -3.95 4.41 -18.90
CA ASP A 123 -4.73 5.34 -18.07
C ASP A 123 -3.82 6.08 -17.06
N LEU A 124 -2.88 5.38 -16.42
CA LEU A 124 -1.89 6.00 -15.54
C LEU A 124 -1.00 7.02 -16.27
N ALA A 125 -0.60 6.74 -17.51
CA ALA A 125 0.15 7.66 -18.32
C ALA A 125 -0.66 8.92 -18.70
N GLN A 126 -1.96 8.80 -18.90
CA GLN A 126 -2.85 9.94 -19.16
C GLN A 126 -2.95 10.89 -17.96
N ILE A 127 -3.01 10.36 -16.73
CA ILE A 127 -2.98 11.19 -15.53
C ILE A 127 -1.70 12.03 -15.49
N SER A 128 -0.56 11.39 -15.72
CA SER A 128 0.75 12.04 -15.64
C SER A 128 1.01 13.05 -16.77
N ARG A 129 0.54 12.76 -18.00
CA ARG A 129 0.85 13.56 -19.19
C ARG A 129 -0.24 14.56 -19.57
N GLN A 130 -1.49 14.18 -19.39
CA GLN A 130 -2.66 14.94 -19.83
C GLN A 130 -3.51 15.43 -18.67
N GLN A 131 -3.17 15.03 -17.44
CA GLN A 131 -3.90 15.38 -16.22
C GLN A 131 -5.37 14.88 -16.24
N LEU A 132 -5.64 13.81 -16.99
CA LEU A 132 -6.95 13.17 -17.11
C LEU A 132 -7.02 11.93 -16.23
N VAL A 133 -7.98 11.90 -15.33
CA VAL A 133 -8.23 10.76 -14.42
C VAL A 133 -9.39 9.95 -14.97
N ASN A 134 -9.15 8.67 -15.27
CA ASN A 134 -10.21 7.71 -15.56
C ASN A 134 -10.78 7.21 -14.22
N PRO A 135 -12.06 7.47 -13.87
CA PRO A 135 -12.62 7.08 -12.59
C PRO A 135 -12.75 5.56 -12.38
N GLU A 136 -12.75 4.78 -13.44
CA GLU A 136 -12.85 3.32 -13.37
C GLU A 136 -11.48 2.60 -13.47
N SER A 137 -10.43 3.28 -13.96
CA SER A 137 -9.10 2.68 -14.15
C SER A 137 -8.00 3.72 -13.85
N ASN A 138 -7.33 3.58 -12.71
CA ASN A 138 -6.37 4.55 -12.19
C ASN A 138 -5.38 3.89 -11.20
N TYR A 139 -4.70 4.64 -10.33
CA TYR A 139 -3.79 4.06 -9.33
C TYR A 139 -4.48 3.23 -8.23
N SER A 140 -5.78 3.39 -8.04
CA SER A 140 -6.56 2.61 -7.05
C SER A 140 -7.32 1.44 -7.68
N PHE A 141 -7.82 1.61 -8.89
CA PHE A 141 -8.70 0.66 -9.58
C PHE A 141 -8.00 0.03 -10.79
N GLY A 142 -8.30 -1.23 -11.00
CA GLY A 142 -7.71 -2.11 -11.99
C GLY A 142 -6.94 -3.26 -11.36
N GLU A 143 -6.55 -4.22 -12.18
CA GLU A 143 -5.88 -5.45 -11.76
C GLU A 143 -4.66 -5.18 -10.87
N GLY A 144 -4.56 -5.88 -9.75
CA GLY A 144 -3.55 -5.71 -8.71
C GLY A 144 -3.84 -4.58 -7.73
N GLY A 145 -4.93 -3.81 -7.92
CA GLY A 145 -5.36 -2.73 -7.04
C GLY A 145 -4.32 -1.63 -6.86
N ALA A 146 -4.38 -0.90 -5.75
CA ALA A 146 -3.42 0.15 -5.41
C ALA A 146 -1.98 -0.38 -5.20
N GLY A 147 -1.82 -1.69 -4.94
CA GLY A 147 -0.53 -2.34 -4.75
C GLY A 147 0.29 -2.50 -6.03
N ALA A 148 -0.35 -2.66 -7.19
CA ALA A 148 0.32 -3.00 -8.45
C ALA A 148 1.38 -2.01 -8.90
N TYR A 149 1.13 -0.72 -8.66
CA TYR A 149 1.99 0.40 -9.02
C TYR A 149 2.47 1.16 -7.78
N SER A 150 3.01 0.41 -6.80
CA SER A 150 3.61 0.92 -5.56
C SER A 150 5.08 0.47 -5.45
N ASP A 151 5.72 0.68 -4.31
CA ASP A 151 7.02 0.06 -4.01
C ASP A 151 6.93 -1.48 -3.94
N GLY A 152 5.72 -2.01 -3.78
CA GLY A 152 5.52 -3.45 -3.65
C GLY A 152 6.12 -4.03 -2.37
N LYS A 153 6.05 -3.29 -1.26
CA LYS A 153 6.50 -3.75 0.05
C LYS A 153 5.69 -4.95 0.53
N LEU A 154 6.40 -5.98 0.95
CA LEU A 154 5.83 -7.23 1.44
C LEU A 154 6.13 -7.46 2.92
N TYR A 155 6.51 -6.41 3.62
CA TYR A 155 6.72 -6.46 5.06
C TYR A 155 5.40 -6.19 5.81
N THR A 156 5.12 -7.00 6.84
CA THR A 156 4.03 -6.75 7.79
C THR A 156 4.51 -6.89 9.22
N ARG A 157 4.06 -5.99 10.09
CA ARG A 157 4.37 -6.06 11.53
C ARG A 157 3.54 -7.14 12.25
N SER A 158 2.40 -7.51 11.70
CA SER A 158 1.49 -8.47 12.30
C SER A 158 1.67 -9.86 11.68
N LYS A 159 2.35 -10.74 12.39
CA LYS A 159 2.50 -12.17 12.03
C LYS A 159 1.38 -13.05 12.61
N LYS A 160 0.51 -12.50 13.48
CA LYS A 160 -0.49 -13.28 14.24
C LYS A 160 -1.74 -13.64 13.41
N ARG A 161 -1.94 -13.03 12.23
CA ARG A 161 -3.19 -13.15 11.47
C ARG A 161 -3.20 -14.24 10.41
N GLY A 162 -2.06 -14.83 10.07
CA GLY A 162 -1.95 -15.87 9.05
C GLY A 162 -0.50 -16.11 8.61
N ASN A 163 -0.32 -16.96 7.60
CA ASN A 163 0.98 -17.41 7.13
C ASN A 163 1.59 -16.44 6.11
N VAL A 164 2.46 -15.54 6.58
CA VAL A 164 3.20 -14.59 5.74
C VAL A 164 4.10 -15.33 4.73
N ASP A 165 4.75 -16.42 5.16
CA ASP A 165 5.69 -17.16 4.31
C ASP A 165 4.95 -17.79 3.12
N LYS A 166 3.71 -18.27 3.29
CA LYS A 166 2.88 -18.75 2.19
C LYS A 166 2.64 -17.66 1.15
N ILE A 167 2.25 -16.45 1.57
CA ILE A 167 2.02 -15.32 0.66
C ILE A 167 3.29 -15.02 -0.16
N LEU A 168 4.46 -15.00 0.48
CA LEU A 168 5.74 -14.75 -0.20
C LEU A 168 6.10 -15.88 -1.18
N ASN A 169 5.87 -17.15 -0.80
CA ASN A 169 6.08 -18.30 -1.68
C ASN A 169 5.16 -18.26 -2.90
N VAL A 170 3.90 -17.87 -2.74
CA VAL A 170 2.96 -17.69 -3.86
C VAL A 170 3.47 -16.62 -4.83
N PHE A 171 4.00 -15.49 -4.33
CA PHE A 171 4.62 -14.49 -5.21
C PHE A 171 5.84 -15.06 -5.95
N CYS A 172 6.72 -15.83 -5.29
CA CYS A 172 7.87 -16.48 -5.92
C CYS A 172 7.41 -17.47 -6.99
N GLN A 173 6.40 -18.30 -6.72
CA GLN A 173 5.81 -19.23 -7.68
C GLN A 173 5.27 -18.53 -8.95
N HIS A 174 4.83 -17.28 -8.81
CA HIS A 174 4.33 -16.48 -9.93
C HIS A 174 5.39 -15.53 -10.54
N GLY A 175 6.67 -15.76 -10.23
CA GLY A 175 7.80 -15.12 -10.90
C GLY A 175 8.45 -13.95 -10.14
N ALA A 176 8.13 -13.75 -8.87
CA ALA A 176 8.89 -12.84 -8.03
C ALA A 176 10.25 -13.47 -7.64
N SER A 177 11.21 -12.62 -7.29
CA SER A 177 12.53 -13.08 -6.85
C SER A 177 12.47 -13.82 -5.50
N THR A 178 13.21 -14.92 -5.36
CA THR A 178 13.35 -15.66 -4.09
C THR A 178 14.05 -14.85 -2.99
N SER A 179 14.65 -13.69 -3.33
CA SER A 179 15.15 -12.73 -2.33
C SER A 179 14.05 -12.24 -1.37
N LEU A 180 12.77 -12.33 -1.76
CA LEU A 180 11.63 -12.02 -0.91
C LEU A 180 11.57 -12.87 0.36
N LEU A 181 12.04 -14.12 0.28
CA LEU A 181 12.06 -15.08 1.38
C LEU A 181 13.22 -14.85 2.35
N VAL A 182 14.22 -14.08 1.90
CA VAL A 182 15.49 -13.87 2.58
C VAL A 182 15.58 -12.49 3.25
N ASP A 183 15.11 -11.45 2.56
CA ASP A 183 15.24 -10.07 3.01
C ASP A 183 14.30 -9.74 4.16
N ALA A 184 14.81 -9.01 5.17
CA ALA A 184 14.00 -8.57 6.31
C ALA A 184 12.91 -7.57 5.90
N HIS A 185 13.15 -6.77 4.83
CA HIS A 185 12.20 -5.84 4.25
C HIS A 185 12.01 -6.14 2.76
N PRO A 186 11.30 -7.23 2.41
CA PRO A 186 11.13 -7.63 1.03
C PRO A 186 10.26 -6.67 0.24
N HIS A 187 10.60 -6.45 -1.04
CA HIS A 187 9.82 -5.68 -1.99
C HIS A 187 9.99 -6.23 -3.41
N ILE A 188 9.01 -5.97 -4.28
CA ILE A 188 9.08 -6.43 -5.69
C ILE A 188 9.44 -5.27 -6.63
N GLY A 189 8.84 -4.11 -6.42
CA GLY A 189 8.99 -2.93 -7.29
C GLY A 189 7.92 -2.83 -8.36
N THR A 190 7.60 -1.59 -8.72
CA THR A 190 6.52 -1.24 -9.67
C THR A 190 6.77 -1.72 -11.11
N ASP A 191 8.02 -2.03 -11.46
CA ASP A 191 8.42 -2.54 -12.77
C ASP A 191 8.20 -4.06 -12.92
N LYS A 192 8.23 -4.82 -11.83
CA LYS A 192 8.12 -6.30 -11.84
C LYS A 192 6.77 -6.81 -11.36
N LEU A 193 6.17 -6.15 -10.37
CA LEU A 193 4.93 -6.60 -9.75
C LEU A 193 3.77 -6.81 -10.76
N PRO A 194 3.57 -5.97 -11.81
CA PRO A 194 2.53 -6.21 -12.81
C PRO A 194 2.61 -7.58 -13.50
N ARG A 195 3.83 -8.06 -13.80
CA ARG A 195 4.01 -9.37 -14.41
C ARG A 195 3.67 -10.52 -13.46
N VAL A 196 4.01 -10.37 -12.19
CA VAL A 196 3.67 -11.36 -11.16
C VAL A 196 2.14 -11.45 -11.00
N ILE A 197 1.46 -10.31 -10.98
CA ILE A 197 -0.02 -10.24 -10.93
C ILE A 197 -0.64 -10.89 -12.15
N GLU A 198 -0.12 -10.62 -13.36
CA GLU A 198 -0.58 -11.26 -14.60
C GLU A 198 -0.42 -12.79 -14.53
N ASN A 199 0.69 -13.29 -14.00
CA ASN A 199 0.91 -14.73 -13.82
C ASN A 199 -0.09 -15.33 -12.81
N MET A 200 -0.42 -14.65 -11.72
CA MET A 200 -1.45 -15.08 -10.77
C MET A 200 -2.83 -15.19 -11.47
N ARG A 201 -3.23 -14.18 -12.24
CA ARG A 201 -4.46 -14.24 -13.05
C ARG A 201 -4.46 -15.43 -14.01
N ASN A 202 -3.35 -15.64 -14.72
CA ASN A 202 -3.25 -16.75 -15.68
C ASN A 202 -3.43 -18.11 -14.98
N THR A 203 -2.88 -18.29 -13.78
CA THR A 203 -3.12 -19.49 -12.97
C THR A 203 -4.60 -19.63 -12.63
N ILE A 204 -5.27 -18.57 -12.22
CA ILE A 204 -6.72 -18.58 -11.88
C ILE A 204 -7.54 -19.05 -13.10
N ILE A 205 -7.27 -18.47 -14.28
CA ILE A 205 -8.00 -18.81 -15.53
C ILE A 205 -7.70 -20.26 -15.96
N GLN A 206 -6.43 -20.68 -15.93
CA GLN A 206 -6.02 -22.03 -16.31
C GLN A 206 -6.64 -23.11 -15.41
N CYS A 207 -6.95 -22.77 -14.17
CA CYS A 207 -7.62 -23.68 -13.24
C CYS A 207 -9.16 -23.64 -13.33
N GLY A 208 -9.75 -22.92 -14.30
CA GLY A 208 -11.20 -22.87 -14.51
C GLY A 208 -11.92 -21.76 -13.73
N GLY A 209 -11.17 -20.81 -13.12
CA GLY A 209 -11.72 -19.57 -12.59
C GLY A 209 -11.98 -18.54 -13.71
N GLU A 210 -12.71 -17.49 -13.38
CA GLU A 210 -13.03 -16.41 -14.32
C GLU A 210 -12.55 -15.06 -13.79
N VAL A 211 -12.14 -14.16 -14.71
CA VAL A 211 -11.78 -12.77 -14.39
C VAL A 211 -12.44 -11.84 -15.41
N HIS A 212 -13.31 -10.96 -14.95
CA HIS A 212 -14.06 -10.00 -15.75
C HIS A 212 -13.56 -8.59 -15.44
N PHE A 213 -12.86 -7.98 -16.40
CA PHE A 213 -12.42 -6.58 -16.33
C PHE A 213 -13.51 -5.62 -16.82
N GLU A 214 -13.36 -4.34 -16.50
CA GLU A 214 -14.32 -3.27 -16.82
C GLU A 214 -15.73 -3.63 -16.36
N THR A 215 -15.81 -4.42 -15.29
CA THR A 215 -17.02 -4.97 -14.70
C THR A 215 -17.12 -4.53 -13.25
N ARG A 216 -17.82 -3.40 -13.03
CA ARG A 216 -18.03 -2.82 -11.71
C ARG A 216 -19.26 -3.45 -11.06
N MET A 217 -19.14 -3.81 -9.78
CA MET A 217 -20.30 -4.14 -8.96
C MET A 217 -21.10 -2.86 -8.68
N ASP A 218 -22.35 -2.83 -9.09
CA ASP A 218 -23.29 -1.72 -8.84
C ASP A 218 -24.21 -1.99 -7.64
N ALA A 219 -24.55 -3.27 -7.39
CA ALA A 219 -25.39 -3.65 -6.27
C ALA A 219 -25.05 -5.05 -5.73
N LEU A 220 -25.31 -5.27 -4.45
CA LEU A 220 -25.41 -6.59 -3.83
C LEU A 220 -26.86 -7.09 -3.92
N LEU A 221 -27.06 -8.31 -4.33
CA LEU A 221 -28.37 -8.98 -4.33
C LEU A 221 -28.58 -9.63 -2.96
N ILE A 222 -29.40 -9.02 -2.11
CA ILE A 222 -29.66 -9.48 -0.74
C ILE A 222 -31.13 -9.85 -0.64
N GLU A 223 -31.40 -11.08 -0.20
CA GLU A 223 -32.76 -11.57 0.09
C GLU A 223 -32.79 -12.18 1.49
N LYS A 224 -33.69 -11.70 2.35
CA LYS A 224 -33.86 -12.23 3.73
C LYS A 224 -32.54 -12.32 4.51
N ASP A 225 -31.74 -11.23 4.46
CA ASP A 225 -30.43 -11.13 5.12
C ASP A 225 -29.38 -12.14 4.62
N GLU A 226 -29.54 -12.64 3.41
CA GLU A 226 -28.57 -13.53 2.75
C GLU A 226 -28.20 -13.00 1.38
N ILE A 227 -26.90 -13.03 1.07
CA ILE A 227 -26.39 -12.65 -0.25
C ILE A 227 -26.77 -13.71 -1.29
N LYS A 228 -27.26 -13.26 -2.44
CA LYS A 228 -27.55 -14.13 -3.60
C LYS A 228 -26.56 -13.92 -4.73
N GLY A 229 -25.86 -12.79 -4.73
CA GLY A 229 -24.88 -12.44 -5.75
C GLY A 229 -24.71 -10.93 -5.88
N ILE A 230 -24.32 -10.51 -7.05
CA ILE A 230 -24.10 -9.09 -7.42
C ILE A 230 -24.71 -8.76 -8.77
N GLU A 231 -25.09 -7.49 -8.94
CA GLU A 231 -25.35 -6.87 -10.24
C GLU A 231 -24.18 -5.98 -10.63
N THR A 232 -23.94 -5.88 -11.96
CA THR A 232 -22.82 -5.11 -12.50
C THR A 232 -23.26 -4.06 -13.51
N ASN A 233 -22.41 -3.06 -13.74
CA ASN A 233 -22.60 -2.01 -14.75
C ASN A 233 -22.79 -2.53 -16.18
N THR A 234 -22.43 -3.79 -16.44
CA THR A 234 -22.63 -4.45 -17.75
C THR A 234 -24.01 -5.10 -17.89
N GLY A 235 -24.86 -4.99 -16.85
CA GLY A 235 -26.16 -5.67 -16.78
C GLY A 235 -26.07 -7.17 -16.52
N LYS A 236 -24.87 -7.71 -16.26
CA LYS A 236 -24.67 -9.12 -15.86
C LYS A 236 -24.85 -9.29 -14.37
N THR A 237 -25.43 -10.41 -14.01
CA THR A 237 -25.58 -10.88 -12.63
C THR A 237 -24.64 -12.06 -12.38
N PHE A 238 -23.93 -12.04 -11.27
CA PHE A 238 -23.12 -13.17 -10.83
C PHE A 238 -23.68 -13.69 -9.50
N LEU A 239 -24.07 -14.94 -9.46
CA LEU A 239 -24.72 -15.55 -8.28
C LEU A 239 -23.72 -16.29 -7.40
N GLY A 240 -23.99 -16.35 -6.11
CA GLY A 240 -23.19 -17.07 -5.11
C GLY A 240 -22.78 -16.19 -3.92
N PRO A 241 -22.12 -16.76 -2.92
CA PRO A 241 -21.52 -15.99 -1.83
C PRO A 241 -20.47 -15.02 -2.37
N VAL A 242 -20.28 -13.88 -1.68
CA VAL A 242 -19.50 -12.74 -2.17
C VAL A 242 -18.35 -12.42 -1.21
N ILE A 243 -17.13 -12.47 -1.72
CA ILE A 243 -15.94 -11.89 -1.06
C ILE A 243 -15.78 -10.45 -1.59
N LEU A 244 -16.01 -9.46 -0.71
CA LEU A 244 -16.00 -8.04 -1.07
C LEU A 244 -14.62 -7.43 -0.80
N ALA A 245 -13.74 -7.43 -1.81
CA ALA A 245 -12.33 -7.02 -1.75
C ALA A 245 -12.04 -5.76 -2.58
N THR A 246 -12.87 -4.73 -2.47
CA THR A 246 -12.93 -3.55 -3.35
C THR A 246 -11.81 -2.52 -3.15
N GLY A 247 -10.94 -2.67 -2.14
CA GLY A 247 -9.89 -1.71 -1.81
C GLY A 247 -10.43 -0.43 -1.12
N HIS A 248 -9.51 0.40 -0.62
CA HIS A 248 -9.83 1.55 0.23
C HIS A 248 -10.44 2.77 -0.48
N SER A 249 -10.50 2.77 -1.82
CA SER A 249 -10.92 3.93 -2.63
C SER A 249 -12.29 3.78 -3.29
N ALA A 250 -12.97 2.63 -3.13
CA ALA A 250 -14.28 2.36 -3.72
C ALA A 250 -15.41 3.05 -2.90
N ARG A 251 -15.46 4.38 -2.98
CA ARG A 251 -16.38 5.22 -2.20
C ARG A 251 -17.84 5.05 -2.61
N ASP A 252 -18.08 4.73 -3.85
CA ASP A 252 -19.39 4.34 -4.38
C ASP A 252 -19.93 3.09 -3.65
N VAL A 253 -19.10 2.09 -3.40
CA VAL A 253 -19.47 0.91 -2.62
C VAL A 253 -19.85 1.29 -1.18
N TYR A 254 -19.06 2.12 -0.51
CA TYR A 254 -19.39 2.57 0.86
C TYR A 254 -20.70 3.34 0.92
N ARG A 255 -20.98 4.21 -0.07
CA ARG A 255 -22.25 4.91 -0.17
C ARG A 255 -23.42 3.95 -0.42
N TRP A 256 -23.22 2.97 -1.30
CA TRP A 256 -24.21 1.95 -1.57
C TRP A 256 -24.55 1.14 -0.31
N LEU A 257 -23.53 0.68 0.41
CA LEU A 257 -23.70 -0.08 1.66
C LEU A 257 -24.49 0.73 2.71
N ALA A 258 -24.12 1.99 2.93
CA ALA A 258 -24.82 2.89 3.84
C ALA A 258 -26.28 3.12 3.44
N ALA A 259 -26.53 3.35 2.15
CA ALA A 259 -27.88 3.60 1.62
C ALA A 259 -28.79 2.38 1.69
N ASN A 260 -28.23 1.18 1.66
CA ASN A 260 -28.98 -0.09 1.70
C ASN A 260 -28.93 -0.78 3.09
N ASN A 261 -28.59 -0.04 4.14
CA ASN A 261 -28.57 -0.52 5.53
C ASN A 261 -27.65 -1.73 5.76
N VAL A 262 -26.63 -1.92 4.93
CA VAL A 262 -25.54 -2.84 5.19
C VAL A 262 -24.56 -2.17 6.16
N GLU A 263 -24.39 -2.77 7.34
CA GLU A 263 -23.70 -2.13 8.45
C GLU A 263 -22.23 -1.84 8.17
N ILE A 264 -21.86 -0.56 8.29
CA ILE A 264 -20.51 -0.05 8.25
C ILE A 264 -20.28 0.90 9.43
N GLU A 265 -19.05 1.15 9.78
CA GLU A 265 -18.66 2.13 10.81
C GLU A 265 -17.57 3.08 10.31
N ALA A 266 -17.57 4.32 10.80
CA ALA A 266 -16.48 5.26 10.55
C ALA A 266 -15.18 4.72 11.17
N LYS A 267 -14.09 4.78 10.41
CA LYS A 267 -12.79 4.27 10.84
C LYS A 267 -11.73 5.36 10.78
N GLY A 268 -10.95 5.50 11.85
CA GLY A 268 -9.80 6.40 11.87
C GLY A 268 -8.83 6.17 10.72
N ILE A 269 -8.28 7.25 10.20
CA ILE A 269 -7.33 7.31 9.10
C ILE A 269 -6.10 8.10 9.50
N ALA A 270 -5.12 8.19 8.63
CA ALA A 270 -4.05 9.17 8.75
C ALA A 270 -3.95 9.98 7.46
N VAL A 271 -3.74 11.26 7.57
CA VAL A 271 -3.66 12.19 6.44
C VAL A 271 -2.49 13.16 6.59
N GLY A 272 -1.98 13.65 5.48
CA GLY A 272 -0.90 14.61 5.47
C GLY A 272 -0.39 14.91 4.06
N VAL A 273 0.90 14.82 3.88
CA VAL A 273 1.59 15.16 2.63
C VAL A 273 2.52 14.04 2.19
N ARG A 274 2.89 14.05 0.91
CA ARG A 274 4.04 13.29 0.45
C ARG A 274 5.28 14.17 0.60
N LEU A 275 6.26 13.69 1.34
CA LEU A 275 7.53 14.38 1.55
C LEU A 275 8.60 13.74 0.66
N GLU A 276 9.16 14.53 -0.24
CA GLU A 276 10.19 14.11 -1.18
C GLU A 276 11.54 14.75 -0.82
N HIS A 277 12.58 13.91 -0.74
CA HIS A 277 13.97 14.31 -0.51
C HIS A 277 14.87 13.87 -1.66
N PRO A 278 16.03 14.50 -1.89
CA PRO A 278 17.13 13.88 -2.66
C PRO A 278 17.51 12.52 -2.04
N ALA A 279 17.55 11.45 -2.84
CA ALA A 279 17.87 10.12 -2.34
C ALA A 279 19.28 10.05 -1.71
N THR A 280 20.24 10.78 -2.29
CA THR A 280 21.61 10.88 -1.76
C THR A 280 21.64 11.46 -0.34
N LEU A 281 20.80 12.44 -0.04
CA LEU A 281 20.70 13.01 1.30
C LEU A 281 20.20 11.98 2.31
N ILE A 282 19.17 11.22 1.95
CA ILE A 282 18.65 10.14 2.82
C ILE A 282 19.70 9.05 3.01
N ASP A 283 20.40 8.66 1.94
CA ASP A 283 21.52 7.70 2.03
C ASP A 283 22.62 8.19 2.98
N GLN A 284 23.01 9.46 2.88
CA GLN A 284 24.02 10.08 3.76
C GLN A 284 23.60 10.07 5.23
N ILE A 285 22.34 10.41 5.50
CA ILE A 285 21.80 10.46 6.85
C ILE A 285 21.73 9.05 7.46
N GLN A 286 21.14 8.09 6.75
CA GLN A 286 20.84 6.77 7.28
C GLN A 286 22.08 5.87 7.35
N TYR A 287 23.03 6.04 6.43
CA TYR A 287 24.27 5.28 6.41
C TYR A 287 25.45 6.01 7.04
N HIS A 288 25.22 7.21 7.61
CA HIS A 288 26.26 7.99 8.31
C HIS A 288 27.52 8.23 7.46
N ASN A 289 27.34 8.37 6.14
CA ASN A 289 28.44 8.47 5.18
C ASN A 289 28.20 9.62 4.20
N ARG A 290 29.14 10.57 4.14
CA ARG A 290 29.06 11.72 3.22
C ARG A 290 28.99 11.35 1.74
N ASN A 291 29.48 10.16 1.37
CA ASN A 291 29.45 9.65 0.00
C ASN A 291 28.16 8.83 -0.30
N GLY A 292 27.21 8.79 0.64
CA GLY A 292 25.98 8.02 0.52
C GLY A 292 26.19 6.51 0.69
N ARG A 293 25.37 5.70 -0.01
CA ARG A 293 25.28 4.25 0.18
C ARG A 293 26.41 3.41 -0.41
N GLY A 294 27.19 3.98 -1.35
CA GLY A 294 28.22 3.22 -2.06
C GLY A 294 27.64 2.14 -3.01
N LYS A 295 28.45 1.12 -3.33
CA LYS A 295 28.11 0.10 -4.35
C LYS A 295 27.22 -1.04 -3.84
N TYR A 296 27.31 -1.38 -2.56
CA TYR A 296 26.77 -2.64 -2.02
C TYR A 296 25.54 -2.48 -1.14
N LEU A 297 25.16 -1.26 -0.80
CA LEU A 297 23.96 -0.98 -0.01
C LEU A 297 22.79 -0.54 -0.91
N PRO A 298 21.56 -0.95 -0.59
CA PRO A 298 20.36 -0.45 -1.28
C PRO A 298 20.11 1.03 -0.95
N ALA A 299 19.15 1.65 -1.64
CA ALA A 299 18.64 2.96 -1.23
C ALA A 299 18.12 2.91 0.22
N ALA A 300 18.51 3.91 1.00
CA ALA A 300 18.25 3.91 2.44
C ALA A 300 16.76 4.11 2.76
N GLU A 301 16.30 3.37 3.75
CA GLU A 301 14.95 3.50 4.31
C GLU A 301 14.99 4.27 5.63
N TYR A 302 13.89 4.96 5.95
CA TYR A 302 13.64 5.51 7.28
C TYR A 302 12.22 5.22 7.75
N SER A 303 12.05 5.20 9.07
CA SER A 303 10.74 5.09 9.69
C SER A 303 10.72 6.01 10.92
N PHE A 304 9.82 6.99 10.88
CA PHE A 304 9.64 7.93 11.98
C PHE A 304 8.25 7.78 12.59
N VAL A 305 8.15 7.92 13.89
CA VAL A 305 6.90 7.98 14.62
C VAL A 305 7.08 8.80 15.90
N ASN A 306 6.14 9.71 16.15
CA ASN A 306 6.05 10.47 17.39
C ASN A 306 4.59 10.71 17.77
N GLN A 307 4.36 10.90 19.06
CA GLN A 307 3.10 11.44 19.57
C GLN A 307 3.20 12.96 19.64
N VAL A 308 2.25 13.64 19.01
CA VAL A 308 2.15 15.10 19.00
C VAL A 308 0.71 15.49 19.34
N ASP A 309 0.52 16.19 20.45
CA ASP A 309 -0.78 16.64 20.92
C ASP A 309 -1.84 15.52 20.91
N GLY A 310 -1.48 14.35 21.46
CA GLY A 310 -2.37 13.19 21.60
C GLY A 310 -2.68 12.40 20.32
N ARG A 311 -1.99 12.68 19.20
CA ARG A 311 -2.11 11.95 17.93
C ARG A 311 -0.76 11.51 17.42
N GLY A 312 -0.74 10.35 16.77
CA GLY A 312 0.45 9.85 16.08
C GLY A 312 0.79 10.72 14.87
N VAL A 313 2.06 11.11 14.74
CA VAL A 313 2.65 11.70 13.54
C VAL A 313 3.75 10.77 13.06
N TYR A 314 3.67 10.28 11.84
CA TYR A 314 4.59 9.23 11.39
C TYR A 314 4.83 9.22 9.88
N SER A 315 5.94 8.57 9.48
CA SER A 315 6.21 8.25 8.10
C SER A 315 5.38 7.04 7.66
N PHE A 316 4.73 7.17 6.51
CA PHE A 316 3.88 6.14 5.93
C PHE A 316 4.38 5.76 4.54
N CYS A 317 4.43 4.47 4.25
CA CYS A 317 4.79 3.95 2.92
C CYS A 317 6.00 4.67 2.29
N MET A 318 7.15 4.66 3.00
CA MET A 318 8.39 5.26 2.50
C MET A 318 8.87 4.49 1.25
N CYS A 319 9.15 5.22 0.17
CA CYS A 319 9.58 4.71 -1.14
C CYS A 319 11.02 5.17 -1.42
N PRO A 320 12.02 4.37 -1.02
CA PRO A 320 13.42 4.72 -1.24
C PRO A 320 13.75 4.64 -2.73
N GLY A 321 14.54 5.60 -3.21
CA GLY A 321 14.91 5.69 -4.63
C GLY A 321 13.69 5.61 -5.55
N GLY A 322 12.61 6.33 -5.22
CA GLY A 322 11.30 6.22 -5.85
C GLY A 322 10.78 7.54 -6.43
N PHE A 323 9.51 7.56 -6.73
CA PHE A 323 8.80 8.66 -7.37
C PHE A 323 7.52 8.98 -6.63
N VAL A 324 7.13 10.25 -6.61
CA VAL A 324 5.78 10.68 -6.21
C VAL A 324 4.86 10.58 -7.42
N VAL A 325 3.66 10.03 -7.22
CA VAL A 325 2.70 9.76 -8.29
C VAL A 325 1.33 10.35 -8.00
N PRO A 326 0.58 10.77 -9.04
CA PRO A 326 -0.80 11.22 -8.92
C PRO A 326 -1.74 10.02 -8.71
N ALA A 327 -2.35 9.92 -7.55
CA ALA A 327 -3.19 8.78 -7.15
C ALA A 327 -4.68 9.12 -7.02
N ALA A 328 -5.14 10.20 -7.64
CA ALA A 328 -6.55 10.55 -7.68
C ALA A 328 -7.39 9.47 -8.37
N SER A 329 -8.60 9.23 -7.89
CA SER A 329 -9.58 8.33 -8.49
C SER A 329 -10.80 9.04 -9.09
N GLY A 330 -10.80 10.37 -9.06
CA GLY A 330 -11.83 11.22 -9.64
C GLY A 330 -11.23 12.52 -10.17
N PRO A 331 -11.96 13.27 -11.04
CA PRO A 331 -11.41 14.40 -11.78
C PRO A 331 -11.12 15.63 -10.90
N GLU A 332 -11.94 15.89 -9.89
CA GLU A 332 -11.84 17.06 -9.01
C GLU A 332 -11.10 16.74 -7.69
N GLN A 333 -10.07 15.94 -7.77
CA GLN A 333 -9.31 15.48 -6.61
C GLN A 333 -7.81 15.56 -6.92
N ILE A 334 -7.01 15.91 -5.92
CA ILE A 334 -5.58 15.59 -5.90
C ILE A 334 -5.30 14.65 -4.74
N VAL A 335 -4.71 13.53 -5.06
CA VAL A 335 -4.14 12.58 -4.12
C VAL A 335 -2.76 12.23 -4.61
N VAL A 336 -1.79 12.24 -3.72
CA VAL A 336 -0.42 11.83 -4.04
C VAL A 336 -0.06 10.56 -3.29
N ASN A 337 0.72 9.71 -3.94
CA ASN A 337 1.29 8.52 -3.36
C ASN A 337 2.71 8.32 -3.86
N GLY A 338 3.38 7.25 -3.49
CA GLY A 338 4.73 6.94 -3.94
C GLY A 338 4.84 5.54 -4.52
N MET A 339 5.83 5.38 -5.39
CA MET A 339 6.24 4.08 -5.92
C MET A 339 7.75 4.02 -6.05
N SER A 340 8.32 2.81 -6.09
CA SER A 340 9.73 2.60 -6.40
C SER A 340 9.90 1.47 -7.41
N PRO A 341 10.85 1.58 -8.33
CA PRO A 341 11.27 0.45 -9.15
C PRO A 341 12.03 -0.57 -8.29
N SER A 342 12.17 -1.79 -8.79
CA SER A 342 12.84 -2.88 -8.06
C SER A 342 14.29 -2.56 -7.68
N ASN A 343 14.98 -1.74 -8.48
CA ASN A 343 16.36 -1.32 -8.21
C ASN A 343 16.46 -0.10 -7.28
N ARG A 344 15.33 0.58 -6.99
CA ARG A 344 15.29 1.79 -6.14
C ARG A 344 16.35 2.82 -6.51
N GLY A 345 16.49 3.07 -7.83
CA GLY A 345 17.58 3.85 -8.42
C GLY A 345 17.23 5.30 -8.78
N SER A 346 16.10 5.83 -8.37
CA SER A 346 15.71 7.22 -8.60
C SER A 346 16.59 8.19 -7.82
N ARG A 347 16.68 9.44 -8.32
CA ARG A 347 17.35 10.55 -7.62
C ARG A 347 16.62 11.00 -6.35
N TRP A 348 15.37 10.57 -6.15
CA TRP A 348 14.52 10.96 -5.02
C TRP A 348 14.19 9.77 -4.14
N SER A 349 13.89 10.07 -2.89
CA SER A 349 13.24 9.18 -1.94
C SER A 349 12.06 9.92 -1.33
N ASN A 350 10.93 9.25 -1.13
CA ASN A 350 9.75 9.91 -0.61
C ASN A 350 8.98 9.05 0.41
N SER A 351 8.20 9.68 1.26
CA SER A 351 7.23 8.99 2.12
C SER A 351 6.01 9.86 2.39
N GLY A 352 4.89 9.25 2.66
CA GLY A 352 3.79 9.93 3.33
C GLY A 352 4.25 10.38 4.71
N MET A 353 3.96 11.63 5.07
CA MET A 353 4.13 12.15 6.42
C MET A 353 2.76 12.57 6.91
N VAL A 354 2.23 11.80 7.85
CA VAL A 354 0.80 11.80 8.14
C VAL A 354 0.52 11.94 9.63
N VAL A 355 -0.66 12.47 9.92
CA VAL A 355 -1.23 12.64 11.26
C VAL A 355 -2.39 11.67 11.42
N GLU A 356 -2.40 10.89 12.49
CA GLU A 356 -3.55 10.07 12.89
C GLU A 356 -4.76 10.95 13.14
N LEU A 357 -5.88 10.58 12.55
CA LEU A 357 -7.18 11.20 12.75
C LEU A 357 -8.20 10.15 13.18
N ARG A 358 -9.07 10.56 14.08
CA ARG A 358 -10.17 9.76 14.60
C ARG A 358 -11.50 10.43 14.28
N PRO A 359 -12.63 9.72 14.31
CA PRO A 359 -13.94 10.31 14.07
C PRO A 359 -14.22 11.57 14.93
N GLU A 360 -13.79 11.57 16.19
CA GLU A 360 -13.98 12.70 17.11
C GLU A 360 -13.29 13.99 16.64
N ASP A 361 -12.14 13.89 15.98
CA ASP A 361 -11.42 15.04 15.43
C ASP A 361 -12.23 15.70 14.31
N ILE A 362 -12.98 14.91 13.54
CA ILE A 362 -13.81 15.39 12.43
C ILE A 362 -15.12 15.98 12.94
N GLU A 363 -15.69 15.42 13.98
CA GLU A 363 -16.86 16.00 14.65
C GLU A 363 -16.55 17.41 15.14
N GLN A 364 -15.43 17.59 15.86
CA GLN A 364 -15.01 18.91 16.34
C GLN A 364 -14.73 19.89 15.20
N PHE A 365 -14.00 19.44 14.17
CA PHE A 365 -13.74 20.26 12.97
C PHE A 365 -15.01 20.71 12.28
N THR A 366 -16.03 19.84 12.20
CA THR A 366 -17.32 20.15 11.58
C THR A 366 -18.08 21.19 12.41
N ILE A 367 -18.11 21.06 13.73
CA ILE A 367 -18.75 22.03 14.64
C ILE A 367 -18.11 23.42 14.49
N ASP A 368 -16.78 23.49 14.52
CA ASP A 368 -16.03 24.73 14.43
C ASP A 368 -16.29 25.44 13.07
N ASN A 369 -16.35 24.67 11.97
CA ASN A 369 -16.59 25.23 10.65
C ASN A 369 -18.07 25.58 10.40
N LEU A 370 -19.03 24.86 10.99
CA LEU A 370 -20.44 25.21 10.92
C LEU A 370 -20.71 26.56 11.64
N GLN A 371 -20.08 26.79 12.80
CA GLN A 371 -20.17 28.07 13.49
C GLN A 371 -19.59 29.22 12.66
N PHE A 372 -18.47 28.96 11.96
CA PHE A 372 -17.86 29.93 11.05
C PHE A 372 -18.73 30.19 9.81
N THR A 373 -19.33 29.15 9.22
CA THR A 373 -20.20 29.27 8.03
C THR A 373 -21.50 29.99 8.35
N ILE A 374 -22.11 29.78 9.51
CA ILE A 374 -23.30 30.48 9.96
C ILE A 374 -23.00 31.98 10.14
N SER A 375 -21.79 32.34 10.56
CA SER A 375 -21.35 33.74 10.68
C SER A 375 -21.08 34.44 9.33
N MET A 376 -20.84 33.67 8.25
CA MET A 376 -20.46 34.12 6.91
C MET A 376 -21.62 34.05 5.86
N GLN A 377 -22.87 33.81 6.25
CA GLN A 377 -24.02 33.63 5.32
C GLN A 377 -24.38 34.86 4.50
N HIS A 378 -23.44 35.70 4.13
CA HIS A 378 -23.69 36.85 3.23
C HIS A 378 -22.95 36.78 1.88
N ASP A 379 -22.17 35.77 1.57
CA ASP A 379 -21.61 35.65 0.21
C ASP A 379 -21.58 34.20 -0.31
N SER A 380 -22.11 34.11 -1.50
CA SER A 380 -22.32 32.92 -2.32
C SER A 380 -21.08 32.08 -2.59
N ALA A 381 -21.30 30.78 -2.66
CA ALA A 381 -20.53 29.76 -3.37
C ALA A 381 -19.44 29.04 -2.61
N ALA A 382 -19.77 27.87 -2.14
CA ALA A 382 -19.10 26.62 -2.45
C ALA A 382 -19.91 25.50 -1.79
N ASN A 383 -20.63 24.73 -2.60
CA ASN A 383 -21.28 23.47 -2.19
C ASN A 383 -20.23 22.39 -1.85
N CYS A 384 -19.35 22.65 -0.89
CA CYS A 384 -18.59 21.61 -0.23
C CYS A 384 -19.43 21.20 0.99
N GLN A 385 -20.23 20.14 0.85
CA GLN A 385 -20.95 19.58 1.98
C GLN A 385 -19.93 19.09 3.00
N LEU A 386 -19.84 19.80 4.13
CA LEU A 386 -19.09 19.31 5.28
C LEU A 386 -19.73 18.01 5.77
N PRO A 387 -18.92 17.05 6.25
CA PRO A 387 -19.43 15.78 6.75
C PRO A 387 -20.47 16.03 7.85
N THR A 388 -21.63 15.41 7.73
CA THR A 388 -22.65 15.45 8.78
C THR A 388 -22.13 14.77 10.04
N VAL A 389 -22.30 15.44 11.17
CA VAL A 389 -21.95 14.91 12.50
C VAL A 389 -22.61 13.53 12.69
N ASN A 390 -21.88 12.54 13.17
CA ASN A 390 -22.33 11.16 13.40
C ASN A 390 -22.65 10.31 12.15
N SER A 391 -22.14 10.68 10.98
CA SER A 391 -22.27 9.83 9.79
C SER A 391 -21.26 8.68 9.78
N GLN A 392 -21.70 7.47 9.46
CA GLN A 392 -20.83 6.31 9.20
C GLN A 392 -19.79 6.61 8.11
N LEU A 393 -20.02 7.60 7.28
CA LEU A 393 -19.18 8.06 6.18
C LEU A 393 -18.37 9.33 6.50
N SER A 394 -18.41 9.84 7.73
CA SER A 394 -17.77 11.12 8.10
C SER A 394 -16.30 11.20 7.71
N MET A 395 -15.55 10.14 7.96
CA MET A 395 -14.12 10.07 7.63
C MET A 395 -13.88 10.04 6.11
N MET A 396 -14.79 9.40 5.34
CA MET A 396 -14.74 9.40 3.87
C MET A 396 -15.02 10.80 3.30
N TYR A 397 -16.01 11.49 3.81
CA TYR A 397 -16.33 12.87 3.40
C TYR A 397 -15.19 13.84 3.74
N PHE A 398 -14.51 13.62 4.87
CA PHE A 398 -13.34 14.42 5.21
C PHE A 398 -12.17 14.19 4.24
N GLN A 399 -11.92 12.95 3.82
CA GLN A 399 -10.94 12.68 2.75
C GLN A 399 -11.31 13.42 1.46
N GLU A 400 -12.57 13.34 1.04
CA GLU A 400 -13.05 14.02 -0.18
C GLU A 400 -12.90 15.55 -0.07
N TYR A 401 -13.21 16.11 1.09
CA TYR A 401 -13.01 17.52 1.37
C TYR A 401 -11.55 17.94 1.19
N LEU A 402 -10.61 17.24 1.80
CA LEU A 402 -9.18 17.56 1.68
C LEU A 402 -8.66 17.38 0.25
N GLU A 403 -9.07 16.34 -0.44
CA GLU A 403 -8.66 16.05 -1.81
C GLU A 403 -9.16 17.12 -2.79
N ARG A 404 -10.40 17.59 -2.59
CA ARG A 404 -11.00 18.68 -3.37
C ARG A 404 -10.34 20.02 -3.04
N LEU A 405 -10.14 20.33 -1.77
CA LEU A 405 -9.43 21.54 -1.34
C LEU A 405 -8.02 21.58 -1.95
N CYS A 406 -7.31 20.47 -1.93
CA CYS A 406 -6.01 20.33 -2.55
C CYS A 406 -6.07 20.57 -4.07
N TRP A 407 -7.08 20.06 -4.76
CA TRP A 407 -7.29 20.26 -6.18
C TRP A 407 -7.54 21.74 -6.52
N GLN A 408 -8.31 22.45 -5.71
CA GLN A 408 -8.52 23.89 -5.85
C GLN A 408 -7.20 24.66 -5.70
N GLN A 409 -6.37 24.29 -4.74
CA GLN A 409 -5.02 24.87 -4.55
C GLN A 409 -4.02 24.46 -5.64
N GLY A 410 -4.28 23.38 -6.37
CA GLY A 410 -3.53 22.87 -7.53
C GLY A 410 -3.99 23.44 -8.87
N ASN A 411 -4.60 24.64 -8.89
CA ASN A 411 -5.11 25.30 -10.09
C ASN A 411 -6.22 24.51 -10.82
N MET A 412 -6.99 23.72 -10.07
CA MET A 412 -8.05 22.85 -10.61
C MET A 412 -7.56 21.87 -11.69
N LYS A 413 -6.33 21.37 -11.49
CA LYS A 413 -5.65 20.38 -12.33
C LYS A 413 -5.00 19.32 -11.45
N GLN A 414 -4.24 18.41 -12.06
CA GLN A 414 -3.43 17.44 -11.31
C GLN A 414 -2.04 18.00 -10.89
N THR A 415 -1.77 19.28 -11.12
CA THR A 415 -0.60 19.98 -10.59
C THR A 415 -0.75 20.09 -9.08
N ALA A 416 0.18 19.50 -8.32
CA ALA A 416 0.04 19.42 -6.87
C ALA A 416 0.53 20.69 -6.14
N PRO A 417 -0.21 21.20 -5.16
CA PRO A 417 0.26 22.27 -4.28
C PRO A 417 1.43 21.75 -3.42
N ALA A 418 2.50 22.55 -3.32
CA ALA A 418 3.71 22.13 -2.64
C ALA A 418 4.39 23.27 -1.90
N GLN A 419 5.18 22.91 -0.90
CA GLN A 419 5.95 23.84 -0.07
C GLN A 419 7.26 23.18 0.40
N ARG A 420 8.33 23.96 0.55
CA ARG A 420 9.56 23.46 1.15
C ARG A 420 9.34 23.10 2.62
N MET A 421 9.91 22.00 3.08
CA MET A 421 9.68 21.46 4.43
C MET A 421 10.07 22.46 5.54
N ALA A 422 11.23 23.11 5.44
CA ALA A 422 11.67 24.04 6.48
C ALA A 422 10.90 25.37 6.43
N ASP A 423 10.41 25.80 5.25
CA ASP A 423 9.54 26.96 5.14
C ASP A 423 8.17 26.70 5.77
N PHE A 424 7.61 25.50 5.54
CA PHE A 424 6.38 25.09 6.19
C PHE A 424 6.47 25.16 7.72
N THR A 425 7.54 24.63 8.32
CA THR A 425 7.71 24.66 9.77
C THR A 425 7.88 26.07 10.35
N LYS A 426 8.31 27.02 9.50
CA LYS A 426 8.47 28.45 9.84
C LYS A 426 7.26 29.29 9.43
N LYS A 427 6.20 28.67 8.90
CA LYS A 427 4.99 29.34 8.37
C LYS A 427 5.34 30.40 7.28
N LYS A 428 6.31 30.09 6.41
CA LYS A 428 6.77 30.95 5.31
C LYS A 428 6.36 30.38 3.96
N LEU A 429 5.98 31.22 3.03
CA LEU A 429 5.77 30.82 1.64
C LEU A 429 7.10 30.45 0.99
N SER A 430 7.11 29.38 0.20
CA SER A 430 8.24 29.01 -0.66
C SER A 430 8.06 29.69 -2.00
N TYR A 431 8.98 30.58 -2.37
CA TYR A 431 8.91 31.31 -3.66
C TYR A 431 9.35 30.44 -4.83
N ASP A 432 10.17 29.44 -4.58
CA ASP A 432 10.66 28.44 -5.53
C ASP A 432 10.58 27.05 -4.91
N LEU A 433 10.56 26.03 -5.74
CA LEU A 433 10.51 24.62 -5.33
C LEU A 433 11.68 23.86 -5.93
N PRO A 434 12.24 22.85 -5.23
CA PRO A 434 13.22 21.94 -5.81
C PRO A 434 12.64 21.17 -7.01
N GLU A 435 13.52 20.58 -7.82
CA GLU A 435 13.10 19.57 -8.80
C GLU A 435 12.36 18.43 -8.11
N THR A 436 11.37 17.87 -8.79
CA THR A 436 10.50 16.82 -8.27
C THR A 436 10.39 15.64 -9.22
N SER A 437 10.05 14.49 -8.66
CA SER A 437 9.65 13.31 -9.42
C SER A 437 8.17 13.32 -9.84
N TYR A 438 7.37 14.24 -9.31
CA TYR A 438 5.92 14.31 -9.58
C TYR A 438 5.65 14.84 -11.00
N ALA A 439 5.31 13.92 -11.91
CA ALA A 439 5.20 14.21 -13.34
C ALA A 439 4.19 15.31 -13.73
N PRO A 440 2.99 15.44 -13.09
CA PRO A 440 2.07 16.53 -13.44
C PRO A 440 2.57 17.92 -13.07
N GLY A 441 3.65 18.04 -12.30
CA GLY A 441 4.24 19.30 -11.86
C GLY A 441 3.68 19.81 -10.53
N LEU A 442 4.39 20.80 -9.98
CA LEU A 442 4.08 21.40 -8.69
C LEU A 442 3.70 22.88 -8.85
N VAL A 443 2.90 23.38 -7.93
CA VAL A 443 2.64 24.80 -7.73
C VAL A 443 2.97 25.19 -6.30
N SER A 444 3.73 26.26 -6.11
CA SER A 444 4.01 26.80 -4.78
C SER A 444 2.70 27.22 -4.11
N SER A 445 2.47 26.69 -2.92
CA SER A 445 1.22 26.95 -2.17
C SER A 445 1.51 26.91 -0.67
N PRO A 446 0.90 27.79 0.15
CA PRO A 446 1.11 27.84 1.58
C PRO A 446 0.32 26.70 2.29
N LEU A 447 0.81 25.46 2.22
CA LEU A 447 0.20 24.30 2.87
C LEU A 447 -0.14 24.55 4.35
N HIS A 448 0.75 25.26 5.06
CA HIS A 448 0.55 25.63 6.47
C HIS A 448 -0.65 26.56 6.72
N PHE A 449 -1.17 27.19 5.69
CA PHE A 449 -2.28 28.15 5.78
C PHE A 449 -3.63 27.50 5.48
N TRP A 450 -3.74 26.76 4.38
CA TRP A 450 -5.03 26.21 3.95
C TRP A 450 -5.32 24.80 4.47
N MET A 451 -4.28 24.05 4.87
CA MET A 451 -4.52 22.75 5.50
C MET A 451 -5.15 22.94 6.87
N PRO A 452 -6.11 22.09 7.28
CA PRO A 452 -6.71 22.20 8.62
C PRO A 452 -5.63 22.32 9.70
N SER A 453 -5.77 23.30 10.60
CA SER A 453 -4.75 23.69 11.58
C SER A 453 -4.30 22.52 12.44
N PHE A 454 -5.24 21.67 12.88
CA PHE A 454 -4.93 20.50 13.69
C PHE A 454 -4.04 19.45 12.99
N ILE A 455 -4.00 19.45 11.65
CA ILE A 455 -3.10 18.63 10.84
C ILE A 455 -1.77 19.37 10.63
N ALA A 456 -1.83 20.62 10.15
CA ALA A 456 -0.65 21.41 9.82
C ALA A 456 0.28 21.62 11.03
N GLU A 457 -0.27 21.93 12.21
CA GLU A 457 0.51 22.13 13.43
C GLU A 457 1.17 20.86 13.93
N ARG A 458 0.46 19.72 13.89
CA ARG A 458 1.03 18.41 14.26
C ARG A 458 2.14 17.97 13.30
N LEU A 459 1.96 18.16 11.99
CA LEU A 459 3.02 17.91 11.01
C LEU A 459 4.24 18.79 11.28
N SER A 460 4.05 20.08 11.51
CA SER A 460 5.14 21.03 11.81
C SER A 460 5.94 20.62 13.04
N LYS A 461 5.27 20.31 14.16
CA LYS A 461 5.89 19.81 15.37
C LYS A 461 6.59 18.46 15.15
N GLY A 462 5.95 17.55 14.41
CA GLY A 462 6.53 16.26 14.04
C GLY A 462 7.82 16.40 13.25
N PHE A 463 7.86 17.27 12.24
CA PHE A 463 9.08 17.53 11.46
C PHE A 463 10.22 18.10 12.30
N GLN A 464 9.91 18.99 13.23
CA GLN A 464 10.93 19.51 14.15
C GLN A 464 11.51 18.41 15.05
N LEU A 465 10.68 17.48 15.53
CA LEU A 465 11.12 16.32 16.31
C LEU A 465 11.97 15.37 15.47
N PHE A 466 11.53 15.04 14.25
CA PHE A 466 12.30 14.17 13.34
C PHE A 466 13.65 14.78 12.97
N GLY A 467 13.71 16.11 12.75
CA GLY A 467 14.96 16.81 12.51
C GLY A 467 15.94 16.78 13.70
N LYS A 468 15.44 16.68 14.94
CA LYS A 468 16.28 16.48 16.14
C LYS A 468 16.88 15.08 16.22
N TYR A 469 16.10 14.05 15.87
CA TYR A 469 16.57 12.66 15.90
C TYR A 469 17.42 12.30 14.67
N SER A 470 17.17 12.95 13.54
CA SER A 470 17.81 12.68 12.26
C SER A 470 18.33 13.98 11.68
N ARG A 471 19.58 14.33 12.07
CA ARG A 471 20.21 15.58 11.66
C ARG A 471 20.31 15.68 10.14
N GLY A 472 19.81 16.80 9.58
CA GLY A 472 19.77 17.05 8.13
C GLY A 472 18.45 16.65 7.47
N PHE A 473 17.56 15.92 8.16
CA PHE A 473 16.25 15.53 7.62
C PHE A 473 15.31 16.73 7.41
N LEU A 474 15.25 17.65 8.38
CA LEU A 474 14.50 18.91 8.27
C LEU A 474 15.34 19.91 7.45
N THR A 475 14.96 20.09 6.18
CA THR A 475 15.71 20.88 5.21
C THR A 475 14.80 21.53 4.18
N ASN A 476 15.29 22.57 3.48
CA ASN A 476 14.64 23.17 2.32
C ASN A 476 14.95 22.45 0.99
N GLU A 477 15.79 21.40 1.02
CA GLU A 477 15.92 20.47 -0.09
C GLU A 477 14.77 19.48 -0.19
N ALA A 478 13.96 19.36 0.87
CA ALA A 478 12.78 18.52 0.94
C ALA A 478 11.52 19.28 0.53
N THR A 479 10.71 18.67 -0.32
CA THR A 479 9.44 19.22 -0.80
C THR A 479 8.27 18.44 -0.21
N MET A 480 7.35 19.18 0.41
CA MET A 480 6.04 18.66 0.82
C MET A 480 5.06 18.81 -0.33
N ILE A 481 4.40 17.74 -0.71
CA ILE A 481 3.46 17.69 -1.84
C ILE A 481 2.09 17.29 -1.29
N GLY A 482 1.08 18.11 -1.51
CA GLY A 482 -0.31 17.86 -1.08
C GLY A 482 -1.03 16.89 -2.04
N VAL A 483 -1.90 16.05 -1.59
CA VAL A 483 -2.20 15.61 -0.23
C VAL A 483 -2.18 14.08 -0.17
N GLU A 484 -1.65 13.50 0.88
CA GLU A 484 -1.71 12.04 1.17
C GLU A 484 -2.89 11.78 2.10
N THR A 485 -3.99 11.20 1.60
CA THR A 485 -5.22 10.96 2.36
C THR A 485 -5.62 9.50 2.44
N ARG A 486 -5.07 8.65 1.57
CA ARG A 486 -5.55 7.28 1.38
C ARG A 486 -4.61 6.24 2.01
N THR A 487 -4.22 6.48 3.26
CA THR A 487 -3.38 5.56 4.04
C THR A 487 -4.11 4.29 4.46
N SER A 488 -5.43 4.36 4.57
CA SER A 488 -6.31 3.22 4.88
C SER A 488 -7.77 3.54 4.48
N ALA A 489 -8.64 2.53 4.52
CA ALA A 489 -10.07 2.74 4.35
C ALA A 489 -10.63 3.68 5.43
N PRO A 490 -11.49 4.63 5.06
CA PRO A 490 -12.15 5.56 6.00
C PRO A 490 -13.35 4.95 6.72
N VAL A 491 -13.71 3.72 6.35
CA VAL A 491 -14.78 2.95 6.95
C VAL A 491 -14.32 1.54 7.27
N ARG A 492 -15.03 0.87 8.17
CA ARG A 492 -14.97 -0.57 8.35
C ARG A 492 -16.31 -1.16 7.99
N ILE A 493 -16.31 -2.19 7.13
CA ILE A 493 -17.47 -3.01 6.85
C ILE A 493 -17.51 -4.09 7.93
N THR A 494 -18.52 -4.05 8.81
CA THR A 494 -18.56 -4.90 10.01
C THR A 494 -18.65 -6.37 9.64
N ARG A 495 -17.88 -7.22 10.31
CA ARG A 495 -17.92 -8.67 10.12
C ARG A 495 -17.69 -9.40 11.44
N ASP A 496 -18.24 -10.58 11.56
CA ASP A 496 -18.00 -11.49 12.67
C ASP A 496 -16.53 -11.96 12.67
N LYS A 497 -15.95 -12.14 13.84
CA LYS A 497 -14.50 -12.44 13.99
C LYS A 497 -14.16 -13.90 13.64
N GLU A 498 -15.11 -14.81 13.79
CA GLU A 498 -14.93 -16.25 13.59
C GLU A 498 -15.34 -16.65 12.18
N THR A 499 -16.56 -16.31 11.78
CA THR A 499 -17.11 -16.67 10.47
C THR A 499 -16.65 -15.76 9.34
N LEU A 500 -16.11 -14.58 9.65
CA LEU A 500 -15.74 -13.50 8.72
C LEU A 500 -16.90 -13.03 7.84
N GLN A 501 -18.11 -13.48 8.07
CA GLN A 501 -19.30 -12.99 7.39
C GLN A 501 -19.68 -11.61 7.94
N HIS A 502 -20.32 -10.81 7.11
CA HIS A 502 -20.94 -9.58 7.56
C HIS A 502 -21.94 -9.84 8.68
N VAL A 503 -21.97 -8.99 9.71
CA VAL A 503 -22.74 -9.24 10.96
C VAL A 503 -24.25 -9.42 10.74
N ARG A 504 -24.81 -8.91 9.62
CA ARG A 504 -26.23 -8.99 9.30
C ARG A 504 -26.53 -9.73 7.99
N VAL A 505 -25.55 -9.89 7.10
CA VAL A 505 -25.75 -10.47 5.76
C VAL A 505 -24.94 -11.74 5.64
N LYS A 506 -25.61 -12.87 5.65
CA LYS A 506 -25.00 -14.20 5.48
C LYS A 506 -24.43 -14.34 4.07
N GLY A 507 -23.28 -15.01 3.95
CA GLY A 507 -22.61 -15.25 2.66
C GLY A 507 -21.89 -14.04 2.08
N LEU A 508 -21.89 -12.88 2.77
CA LEU A 508 -21.09 -11.71 2.43
C LEU A 508 -19.83 -11.68 3.31
N PHE A 509 -18.65 -11.70 2.68
CA PHE A 509 -17.34 -11.71 3.35
C PHE A 509 -16.58 -10.40 3.07
N PRO A 510 -16.69 -9.38 3.93
CA PRO A 510 -15.90 -8.15 3.82
C PRO A 510 -14.41 -8.47 3.95
N CYS A 511 -13.60 -8.09 2.95
CA CYS A 511 -12.24 -8.55 2.80
C CYS A 511 -11.24 -7.42 2.59
N GLY A 512 -10.09 -7.56 3.22
CA GLY A 512 -8.90 -6.80 2.93
C GLY A 512 -8.93 -5.36 3.43
N GLU A 513 -8.21 -4.51 2.72
CA GLU A 513 -8.01 -3.11 3.10
C GLU A 513 -9.29 -2.28 2.95
N GLY A 514 -10.09 -2.54 1.90
CA GLY A 514 -11.35 -1.85 1.68
C GLY A 514 -12.39 -2.10 2.77
N ALA A 515 -12.39 -3.28 3.34
CA ALA A 515 -13.24 -3.62 4.48
C ALA A 515 -12.68 -3.15 5.84
N GLY A 516 -11.46 -2.59 5.87
CA GLY A 516 -10.83 -2.05 7.09
C GLY A 516 -10.07 -3.07 7.93
N TYR A 517 -9.71 -4.24 7.36
CA TYR A 517 -9.04 -5.33 8.08
C TYR A 517 -7.59 -5.57 7.68
N ALA A 518 -7.10 -4.90 6.64
CA ALA A 518 -5.71 -4.96 6.19
C ALA A 518 -5.14 -3.56 5.97
N GLY A 519 -3.83 -3.46 5.82
CA GLY A 519 -3.13 -2.19 5.58
C GLY A 519 -1.91 -2.36 4.67
N GLY A 520 -1.96 -3.29 3.71
CA GLY A 520 -0.90 -3.51 2.73
C GLY A 520 -1.04 -4.87 2.04
N ILE A 521 -0.19 -5.13 1.04
CA ILE A 521 -0.29 -6.26 0.12
C ILE A 521 -0.37 -7.61 0.86
N VAL A 522 0.59 -7.89 1.74
CA VAL A 522 0.65 -9.19 2.47
C VAL A 522 -0.54 -9.37 3.39
N SER A 523 -0.90 -8.35 4.17
CA SER A 523 -2.03 -8.45 5.10
C SER A 523 -3.37 -8.57 4.36
N ALA A 524 -3.52 -7.94 3.19
CA ALA A 524 -4.69 -8.11 2.34
C ALA A 524 -4.75 -9.51 1.73
N GLY A 525 -3.60 -10.05 1.27
CA GLY A 525 -3.51 -11.43 0.78
C GLY A 525 -3.89 -12.46 1.83
N ILE A 526 -3.36 -12.33 3.06
CA ILE A 526 -3.71 -13.19 4.19
C ILE A 526 -5.20 -13.11 4.49
N ASP A 527 -5.78 -11.91 4.51
CA ASP A 527 -7.20 -11.74 4.78
C ASP A 527 -8.07 -12.32 3.66
N GLY A 528 -7.60 -12.24 2.41
CA GLY A 528 -8.21 -12.90 1.25
C GLY A 528 -8.26 -14.42 1.40
N GLU A 529 -7.14 -15.06 1.78
CA GLU A 529 -7.10 -16.51 2.04
C GLU A 529 -8.09 -16.90 3.15
N ARG A 530 -8.13 -16.14 4.25
CA ARG A 530 -9.06 -16.39 5.35
C ARG A 530 -10.53 -16.24 4.94
N CYS A 531 -10.86 -15.23 4.13
CA CYS A 531 -12.22 -15.08 3.60
C CYS A 531 -12.60 -16.23 2.66
N ALA A 532 -11.65 -16.76 1.88
CA ALA A 532 -11.87 -17.95 1.05
C ALA A 532 -12.15 -19.21 1.89
N GLU A 533 -11.40 -19.41 2.99
CA GLU A 533 -11.63 -20.49 3.95
C GLU A 533 -13.00 -20.38 4.61
N ALA A 534 -13.38 -19.16 5.01
CA ALA A 534 -14.71 -18.89 5.57
C ALA A 534 -15.84 -19.13 4.55
N ALA A 535 -15.61 -18.74 3.27
CA ALA A 535 -16.57 -19.01 2.20
C ALA A 535 -16.71 -20.52 1.92
N LYS A 536 -15.65 -21.32 2.08
CA LYS A 536 -15.73 -22.78 1.97
C LYS A 536 -16.61 -23.36 3.09
N ALA A 537 -16.40 -22.91 4.34
CA ALA A 537 -17.22 -23.34 5.48
C ALA A 537 -18.70 -22.93 5.35
N PHE A 538 -19.03 -21.96 4.52
CA PHE A 538 -20.42 -21.59 4.22
C PHE A 538 -21.15 -22.64 3.34
N PHE A 539 -20.41 -23.44 2.56
CA PHE A 539 -20.97 -24.53 1.75
C PHE A 539 -21.06 -25.86 2.49
N ASP A 540 -20.31 -26.03 3.58
CA ASP A 540 -20.33 -27.23 4.42
C ASP A 540 -21.48 -27.19 5.43
#